data_3e35af01030fb5cbed203f30b0fa313d
#
_entry.id   3e35af01030fb5cbed203f30b0fa313d
#
_cell.length_a   1.000
_cell.length_b   1.000
_cell.length_c   1.000
_cell.angle_alpha   90.00
_cell.angle_beta   90.00
_cell.angle_gamma   90.00
#
_symmetry.space_group_name_H-M   'P 1'
#
loop_
_entity.id
_entity.type
_entity.pdbx_description
1 polymer ?
#
loop_
_entity_poly.entity_id
_entity_poly.type
_entity_poly.pdbx_seq_one_letter_code
_entity_poly.pdbx_strand_id
1 'polypeptide(L)'
;MTILHNYPNSFKKTLPYLGTLLLVLILSSCSSNEEMPDERLVEKELYDQAQSRLKNGSFSTAIMSLEALEARFPFGRYAEQAQAELIYAYYMNSQFEAAQSAAERFINLHPRHSHTGYAFYMKGLASFTDDSGIFSRYFQSDLAKREVVMAQTSFDELSDFISRYPNSKYVPHAKQRMIYLKNLLAEHEIYVADFYMKRGAYLAAIGRAKYVIEHLPNTPQTPYALSILVEAYEILDYKELRQTSLNILEANYPDFNYQDNESVKDRSWANILTLGLMGKDDVKRPLPETP
;
A
#
# COMPACT_ATOMS: atom_id res chain seq x y z
N MET A 1 40.94 -39.76 6.08
CA MET A 1 41.07 -39.94 7.54
C MET A 1 39.78 -39.47 8.19
N THR A 2 38.90 -40.42 8.45
CA THR A 2 37.47 -40.24 8.74
C THR A 2 37.29 -40.19 10.24
N ILE A 3 36.80 -39.09 10.78
CA ILE A 3 36.40 -39.01 12.19
C ILE A 3 34.85 -39.01 12.21
N LEU A 4 34.29 -40.20 12.30
CA LEU A 4 32.91 -40.43 12.67
C LEU A 4 32.78 -40.34 14.17
N HIS A 5 32.24 -39.24 14.68
CA HIS A 5 31.96 -39.08 16.11
C HIS A 5 30.67 -39.82 16.48
N ASN A 6 30.85 -40.79 17.40
CA ASN A 6 29.85 -41.71 17.92
C ASN A 6 28.85 -40.95 18.83
N TYR A 7 27.64 -40.67 18.34
CA TYR A 7 26.55 -40.15 19.18
C TYR A 7 25.81 -41.32 19.86
N PRO A 8 25.50 -41.23 21.15
CA PRO A 8 24.88 -42.33 21.90
C PRO A 8 23.46 -42.62 21.36
N ASN A 9 23.16 -43.88 21.16
CA ASN A 9 21.92 -44.45 20.61
C ASN A 9 20.61 -44.05 21.34
N SER A 10 20.69 -43.40 22.48
CA SER A 10 19.55 -42.88 23.26
C SER A 10 18.86 -41.68 22.54
N PHE A 11 19.61 -40.84 21.81
CA PHE A 11 19.07 -39.66 21.14
C PHE A 11 18.22 -39.99 19.89
N LYS A 12 18.46 -41.13 19.24
CA LYS A 12 17.71 -41.57 18.05
C LYS A 12 16.28 -42.04 18.36
N LYS A 13 16.01 -42.45 19.62
CA LYS A 13 14.67 -42.92 20.02
C LYS A 13 13.76 -41.80 20.54
N THR A 14 14.31 -40.66 20.97
CA THR A 14 13.55 -39.53 21.53
C THR A 14 13.16 -38.49 20.46
N LEU A 15 13.86 -38.43 19.31
CA LEU A 15 13.63 -37.47 18.24
C LEU A 15 12.24 -37.57 17.60
N PRO A 16 11.68 -38.78 17.32
CA PRO A 16 10.32 -38.86 16.77
C PRO A 16 9.23 -38.42 17.76
N TYR A 17 9.43 -38.66 19.06
CA TYR A 17 8.48 -38.25 20.11
C TYR A 17 8.50 -36.73 20.35
N LEU A 18 9.63 -36.07 20.15
CA LEU A 18 9.76 -34.63 20.26
C LEU A 18 9.03 -33.93 19.06
N GLY A 19 9.15 -34.52 17.88
CA GLY A 19 8.43 -34.04 16.68
C GLY A 19 6.92 -34.19 16.77
N THR A 20 6.44 -35.32 17.31
CA THR A 20 5.00 -35.57 17.55
C THR A 20 4.45 -34.69 18.66
N LEU A 21 5.20 -34.43 19.72
CA LEU A 21 4.80 -33.53 20.79
C LEU A 21 4.71 -32.08 20.31
N LEU A 22 5.65 -31.63 19.46
CA LEU A 22 5.63 -30.30 18.85
C LEU A 22 4.45 -30.16 17.89
N LEU A 23 4.13 -31.17 17.10
CA LEU A 23 2.99 -31.20 16.19
C LEU A 23 1.64 -31.12 16.92
N VAL A 24 1.52 -31.84 18.06
CA VAL A 24 0.31 -31.81 18.90
C VAL A 24 0.14 -30.45 19.58
N LEU A 25 1.24 -29.79 20.01
CA LEU A 25 1.19 -28.42 20.56
C LEU A 25 0.76 -27.36 19.52
N ILE A 26 1.12 -27.54 18.24
CA ILE A 26 0.70 -26.63 17.17
C ILE A 26 -0.79 -26.84 16.85
N LEU A 27 -1.29 -28.05 16.92
CA LEU A 27 -2.70 -28.34 16.64
C LEU A 27 -3.67 -27.95 17.76
N SER A 28 -3.18 -27.80 19.00
CA SER A 28 -3.99 -27.34 20.14
C SER A 28 -4.06 -25.80 20.25
N SER A 29 -3.30 -25.05 19.45
CA SER A 29 -3.26 -23.58 19.51
C SER A 29 -4.37 -22.88 18.72
N CYS A 30 -5.23 -23.58 17.99
CA CYS A 30 -6.28 -22.98 17.15
C CYS A 30 -7.69 -23.24 17.69
N SER A 31 -7.91 -23.10 18.99
CA SER A 31 -9.27 -23.01 19.54
C SER A 31 -9.49 -21.59 20.11
N SER A 32 -9.53 -20.59 19.21
CA SER A 32 -10.23 -19.37 19.53
C SER A 32 -11.73 -19.70 19.50
N ASN A 33 -12.35 -19.90 20.65
CA ASN A 33 -13.78 -19.84 20.78
C ASN A 33 -14.19 -18.40 20.44
N GLU A 34 -14.46 -18.11 19.18
CA GLU A 34 -15.19 -16.92 18.79
C GLU A 34 -16.60 -17.08 19.35
N GLU A 35 -16.88 -16.43 20.48
CA GLU A 35 -18.20 -16.44 21.08
C GLU A 35 -19.17 -15.72 20.14
N MET A 36 -19.98 -16.49 19.45
CA MET A 36 -21.09 -16.00 18.65
C MET A 36 -22.04 -15.16 19.54
N PRO A 37 -22.59 -14.05 19.02
CA PRO A 37 -23.56 -13.26 19.78
C PRO A 37 -24.76 -14.12 20.16
N ASP A 38 -25.21 -14.02 21.43
CA ASP A 38 -26.39 -14.74 21.90
C ASP A 38 -27.62 -14.29 21.08
N GLU A 39 -28.31 -15.24 20.46
CA GLU A 39 -29.52 -14.97 19.66
C GLU A 39 -30.65 -14.31 20.45
N ARG A 40 -30.61 -14.40 21.76
CA ARG A 40 -31.62 -13.79 22.66
C ARG A 40 -31.37 -12.34 22.98
N LEU A 41 -30.19 -11.79 22.66
CA LEU A 41 -29.87 -10.39 22.93
C LEU A 41 -30.81 -9.45 22.18
N VAL A 42 -31.27 -8.42 22.85
CA VAL A 42 -32.01 -7.31 22.24
C VAL A 42 -31.06 -6.34 21.55
N GLU A 43 -31.59 -5.46 20.71
CA GLU A 43 -30.81 -4.52 19.90
C GLU A 43 -29.77 -3.74 20.71
N LYS A 44 -30.16 -3.17 21.85
CA LYS A 44 -29.28 -2.40 22.71
C LYS A 44 -28.13 -3.22 23.28
N GLU A 45 -28.42 -4.44 23.70
CA GLU A 45 -27.41 -5.33 24.29
C GLU A 45 -26.35 -5.75 23.25
N LEU A 46 -26.78 -6.06 22.01
CA LEU A 46 -25.87 -6.32 20.90
C LEU A 46 -24.99 -5.12 20.60
N TYR A 47 -25.57 -3.92 20.59
CA TYR A 47 -24.83 -2.69 20.38
C TYR A 47 -23.82 -2.44 21.50
N ASP A 48 -24.22 -2.53 22.76
CA ASP A 48 -23.35 -2.34 23.93
C ASP A 48 -22.21 -3.37 23.93
N GLN A 49 -22.50 -4.62 23.54
CA GLN A 49 -21.49 -5.67 23.38
C GLN A 49 -20.48 -5.31 22.27
N ALA A 50 -20.96 -4.86 21.12
CA ALA A 50 -20.09 -4.41 20.01
C ALA A 50 -19.21 -3.25 20.45
N GLN A 51 -19.76 -2.25 21.16
CA GLN A 51 -19.01 -1.11 21.68
C GLN A 51 -17.89 -1.53 22.65
N SER A 52 -18.19 -2.47 23.54
CA SER A 52 -17.19 -3.01 24.46
C SER A 52 -16.05 -3.68 23.71
N ARG A 53 -16.38 -4.49 22.70
CA ARG A 53 -15.39 -5.22 21.87
C ARG A 53 -14.54 -4.26 21.04
N LEU A 54 -15.13 -3.21 20.44
CA LEU A 54 -14.39 -2.17 19.72
C LEU A 54 -13.39 -1.45 20.63
N LYS A 55 -13.82 -1.06 21.84
CA LYS A 55 -12.96 -0.40 22.82
C LYS A 55 -11.79 -1.26 23.28
N ASN A 56 -12.00 -2.56 23.36
CA ASN A 56 -10.98 -3.53 23.76
C ASN A 56 -10.09 -3.97 22.61
N GLY A 57 -10.30 -3.48 21.38
CA GLY A 57 -9.54 -3.86 20.19
C GLY A 57 -9.88 -5.28 19.66
N SER A 58 -10.96 -5.88 20.14
CA SER A 58 -11.43 -7.21 19.71
C SER A 58 -12.26 -7.08 18.43
N PHE A 59 -11.64 -6.65 17.33
CA PHE A 59 -12.35 -6.25 16.10
C PHE A 59 -13.10 -7.40 15.44
N SER A 60 -12.53 -8.62 15.40
CA SER A 60 -13.22 -9.79 14.83
C SER A 60 -14.56 -10.05 15.52
N THR A 61 -14.57 -10.09 16.84
CA THR A 61 -15.81 -10.31 17.60
C THR A 61 -16.74 -9.10 17.60
N ALA A 62 -16.21 -7.88 17.46
CA ALA A 62 -17.02 -6.67 17.28
C ALA A 62 -17.79 -6.73 15.95
N ILE A 63 -17.12 -7.16 14.86
CA ILE A 63 -17.74 -7.37 13.54
C ILE A 63 -18.94 -8.33 13.68
N MET A 64 -18.76 -9.48 14.32
CA MET A 64 -19.85 -10.45 14.52
C MET A 64 -21.06 -9.84 15.24
N SER A 65 -20.84 -8.99 16.26
CA SER A 65 -21.92 -8.33 16.97
C SER A 65 -22.63 -7.28 16.12
N LEU A 66 -21.87 -6.49 15.34
CA LEU A 66 -22.44 -5.44 14.48
C LEU A 66 -23.18 -6.05 13.29
N GLU A 67 -22.66 -7.14 12.68
CA GLU A 67 -23.35 -7.87 11.62
C GLU A 67 -24.64 -8.54 12.13
N ALA A 68 -24.60 -9.13 13.33
CA ALA A 68 -25.80 -9.69 13.96
C ALA A 68 -26.84 -8.60 14.25
N LEU A 69 -26.41 -7.41 14.66
CA LEU A 69 -27.30 -6.27 14.89
C LEU A 69 -27.92 -5.81 13.55
N GLU A 70 -27.13 -5.64 12.51
CA GLU A 70 -27.61 -5.24 11.17
C GLU A 70 -28.61 -6.26 10.60
N ALA A 71 -28.32 -7.56 10.73
CA ALA A 71 -29.17 -8.62 10.22
C ALA A 71 -30.51 -8.75 10.97
N ARG A 72 -30.49 -8.55 12.29
CA ARG A 72 -31.68 -8.75 13.15
C ARG A 72 -32.53 -7.50 13.31
N PHE A 73 -31.88 -6.32 13.26
CA PHE A 73 -32.50 -5.01 13.50
C PHE A 73 -32.14 -4.00 12.41
N PRO A 74 -32.39 -4.30 11.10
CA PRO A 74 -31.94 -3.47 9.98
C PRO A 74 -32.51 -2.04 9.98
N PHE A 75 -33.62 -1.82 10.67
CA PHE A 75 -34.27 -0.51 10.85
C PHE A 75 -34.30 -0.07 12.33
N GLY A 76 -33.46 -0.69 13.12
CA GLY A 76 -33.34 -0.39 14.54
C GLY A 76 -32.71 0.98 14.81
N ARG A 77 -32.79 1.39 16.06
CA ARG A 77 -32.24 2.69 16.52
C ARG A 77 -30.73 2.79 16.31
N TYR A 78 -30.02 1.68 16.40
CA TYR A 78 -28.56 1.61 16.29
C TYR A 78 -28.08 1.15 14.92
N ALA A 79 -28.98 0.85 13.96
CA ALA A 79 -28.63 0.27 12.67
C ALA A 79 -27.65 1.13 11.87
N GLU A 80 -27.95 2.42 11.69
CA GLU A 80 -27.09 3.34 10.93
C GLU A 80 -25.71 3.53 11.60
N GLN A 81 -25.71 3.61 12.94
CA GLN A 81 -24.45 3.72 13.67
C GLN A 81 -23.63 2.43 13.58
N ALA A 82 -24.26 1.26 13.69
CA ALA A 82 -23.60 -0.03 13.55
C ALA A 82 -22.98 -0.20 12.17
N GLN A 83 -23.69 0.21 11.10
CA GLN A 83 -23.16 0.19 9.73
C GLN A 83 -21.92 1.09 9.58
N ALA A 84 -21.93 2.28 10.17
CA ALA A 84 -20.76 3.16 10.14
C ALA A 84 -19.57 2.57 10.93
N GLU A 85 -19.84 1.90 12.06
CA GLU A 85 -18.82 1.27 12.90
C GLU A 85 -18.27 -0.03 12.30
N LEU A 86 -19.06 -0.75 11.49
CA LEU A 86 -18.59 -1.90 10.70
C LEU A 86 -17.46 -1.50 9.75
N ILE A 87 -17.54 -0.32 9.12
CA ILE A 87 -16.48 0.18 8.25
C ILE A 87 -15.15 0.24 9.02
N TYR A 88 -15.18 0.80 10.23
CA TYR A 88 -14.02 0.89 11.10
C TYR A 88 -13.54 -0.48 11.57
N ALA A 89 -14.46 -1.32 12.02
CA ALA A 89 -14.13 -2.64 12.55
C ALA A 89 -13.46 -3.54 11.48
N TYR A 90 -13.99 -3.55 10.27
CA TYR A 90 -13.36 -4.26 9.15
C TYR A 90 -11.96 -3.73 8.82
N TYR A 91 -11.81 -2.39 8.75
CA TYR A 91 -10.51 -1.76 8.49
C TYR A 91 -9.48 -2.15 9.55
N MET A 92 -9.83 -2.05 10.83
CA MET A 92 -8.93 -2.39 11.95
C MET A 92 -8.64 -3.89 12.06
N ASN A 93 -9.51 -4.73 11.48
CA ASN A 93 -9.31 -6.18 11.38
C ASN A 93 -8.59 -6.59 10.09
N SER A 94 -8.01 -5.64 9.35
CA SER A 94 -7.31 -5.85 8.06
C SER A 94 -8.19 -6.49 6.97
N GLN A 95 -9.51 -6.35 7.08
CA GLN A 95 -10.49 -6.78 6.08
C GLN A 95 -10.83 -5.60 5.16
N PHE A 96 -9.86 -5.16 4.36
CA PHE A 96 -9.93 -3.89 3.64
C PHE A 96 -11.01 -3.88 2.55
N GLU A 97 -11.18 -4.98 1.82
CA GLU A 97 -12.22 -5.12 0.81
C GLU A 97 -13.64 -5.08 1.45
N ALA A 98 -13.80 -5.67 2.63
CA ALA A 98 -15.05 -5.59 3.37
C ALA A 98 -15.31 -4.17 3.88
N ALA A 99 -14.28 -3.46 4.37
CA ALA A 99 -14.36 -2.07 4.78
C ALA A 99 -14.77 -1.16 3.63
N GLN A 100 -14.18 -1.34 2.45
CA GLN A 100 -14.50 -0.59 1.23
C GLN A 100 -15.95 -0.82 0.81
N SER A 101 -16.37 -2.09 0.76
CA SER A 101 -17.74 -2.47 0.40
C SER A 101 -18.79 -1.94 1.40
N ALA A 102 -18.48 -2.01 2.70
CA ALA A 102 -19.35 -1.47 3.74
C ALA A 102 -19.45 0.06 3.66
N ALA A 103 -18.32 0.75 3.38
CA ALA A 103 -18.31 2.20 3.19
C ALA A 103 -19.14 2.62 1.97
N GLU A 104 -18.99 1.94 0.84
CA GLU A 104 -19.78 2.20 -0.36
C GLU A 104 -21.27 1.96 -0.14
N ARG A 105 -21.64 0.86 0.52
CA ARG A 105 -23.01 0.59 0.90
C ARG A 105 -23.58 1.69 1.79
N PHE A 106 -22.83 2.13 2.81
CA PHE A 106 -23.26 3.22 3.71
C PHE A 106 -23.48 4.53 2.96
N ILE A 107 -22.57 4.90 2.05
CA ILE A 107 -22.68 6.10 1.22
C ILE A 107 -23.96 6.08 0.37
N ASN A 108 -24.26 4.92 -0.22
CA ASN A 108 -25.43 4.77 -1.09
C ASN A 108 -26.75 4.75 -0.32
N LEU A 109 -26.79 4.11 0.85
CA LEU A 109 -27.99 4.04 1.69
C LEU A 109 -28.26 5.33 2.47
N HIS A 110 -27.20 6.01 2.90
CA HIS A 110 -27.28 7.16 3.80
C HIS A 110 -26.54 8.40 3.27
N PRO A 111 -26.88 8.92 2.05
CA PRO A 111 -26.08 9.96 1.39
C PRO A 111 -26.05 11.31 2.13
N ARG A 112 -26.99 11.54 3.06
CA ARG A 112 -27.11 12.79 3.86
C ARG A 112 -26.79 12.58 5.33
N HIS A 113 -26.35 11.42 5.73
CA HIS A 113 -26.04 11.14 7.14
C HIS A 113 -24.75 11.87 7.58
N SER A 114 -24.65 12.22 8.85
CA SER A 114 -23.48 12.92 9.40
C SER A 114 -22.15 12.14 9.22
N HIS A 115 -22.22 10.82 9.19
CA HIS A 115 -21.06 9.93 8.99
C HIS A 115 -20.75 9.61 7.52
N THR A 116 -21.50 10.15 6.55
CA THR A 116 -21.22 9.86 5.13
C THR A 116 -19.84 10.37 4.72
N GLY A 117 -19.42 11.54 5.18
CA GLY A 117 -18.06 12.03 4.97
C GLY A 117 -16.99 11.11 5.58
N TYR A 118 -17.27 10.52 6.75
CA TYR A 118 -16.40 9.49 7.32
C TYR A 118 -16.32 8.22 6.44
N ALA A 119 -17.45 7.78 5.89
CA ALA A 119 -17.48 6.62 5.01
C ALA A 119 -16.67 6.85 3.73
N PHE A 120 -16.77 8.05 3.09
CA PHE A 120 -15.90 8.42 1.97
C PHE A 120 -14.40 8.37 2.32
N TYR A 121 -14.05 8.92 3.48
CA TYR A 121 -12.67 8.91 3.96
C TYR A 121 -12.15 7.48 4.20
N MET A 122 -12.92 6.63 4.87
CA MET A 122 -12.55 5.24 5.14
C MET A 122 -12.47 4.38 3.88
N LYS A 123 -13.36 4.64 2.89
CA LYS A 123 -13.30 4.00 1.58
C LYS A 123 -11.93 4.27 0.94
N GLY A 124 -11.52 5.53 0.87
CA GLY A 124 -10.22 5.91 0.30
C GLY A 124 -9.03 5.32 1.06
N LEU A 125 -9.11 5.20 2.40
CA LEU A 125 -8.06 4.53 3.17
C LEU A 125 -8.00 3.03 2.88
N ALA A 126 -9.15 2.36 2.78
CA ALA A 126 -9.23 0.92 2.59
C ALA A 126 -8.82 0.48 1.17
N SER A 127 -8.87 1.39 0.18
CA SER A 127 -8.49 1.11 -1.20
C SER A 127 -6.99 0.91 -1.39
N PHE A 128 -6.15 1.42 -0.49
CA PHE A 128 -4.72 1.16 -0.47
C PHE A 128 -4.23 0.95 0.95
N THR A 129 -3.77 -0.25 1.23
CA THR A 129 -3.08 -0.58 2.46
C THR A 129 -1.70 -1.09 2.10
N ASP A 130 -0.69 -0.52 2.76
CA ASP A 130 0.69 -0.96 2.62
C ASP A 130 0.87 -2.28 3.41
N ASP A 131 0.27 -3.32 2.88
CA ASP A 131 0.41 -4.68 3.41
C ASP A 131 1.68 -5.32 2.82
N SER A 132 2.75 -4.50 2.71
CA SER A 132 4.07 -4.95 2.29
C SER A 132 4.68 -5.87 3.36
N GLY A 133 3.99 -6.99 3.63
CA GLY A 133 4.53 -8.11 4.37
C GLY A 133 5.81 -8.60 3.69
N ILE A 134 6.70 -9.19 4.47
CA ILE A 134 8.02 -9.71 4.08
C ILE A 134 7.98 -10.55 2.78
N PHE A 135 6.81 -11.06 2.39
CA PHE A 135 6.58 -11.86 1.19
C PHE A 135 6.43 -11.03 -0.11
N SER A 136 6.03 -9.76 -0.06
CA SER A 136 5.84 -8.93 -1.27
C SER A 136 7.16 -8.65 -1.99
N ARG A 137 8.29 -8.70 -1.31
CA ARG A 137 9.63 -8.56 -1.90
C ARG A 137 10.05 -9.70 -2.81
N TYR A 138 9.42 -10.88 -2.71
CA TYR A 138 9.79 -12.07 -3.50
C TYR A 138 8.95 -12.27 -4.77
N PHE A 139 7.78 -11.60 -4.89
CA PHE A 139 6.87 -11.73 -6.04
C PHE A 139 6.67 -10.38 -6.76
N GLN A 140 7.75 -9.80 -7.26
CA GLN A 140 7.86 -8.39 -7.65
C GLN A 140 7.06 -7.92 -8.87
N SER A 141 6.60 -8.78 -9.80
CA SER A 141 6.09 -8.25 -11.09
C SER A 141 4.59 -7.97 -11.11
N ASP A 142 3.76 -8.85 -10.56
CA ASP A 142 2.31 -8.68 -10.63
C ASP A 142 1.74 -7.91 -9.41
N LEU A 143 2.41 -8.03 -8.24
CA LEU A 143 2.07 -7.27 -7.05
C LEU A 143 2.34 -5.76 -7.25
N ALA A 144 3.48 -5.40 -7.84
CA ALA A 144 3.82 -4.00 -8.10
C ALA A 144 2.79 -3.30 -9.01
N LYS A 145 2.26 -3.99 -10.02
CA LYS A 145 1.20 -3.45 -10.87
C LYS A 145 -0.12 -3.25 -10.10
N ARG A 146 -0.48 -4.22 -9.26
CA ARG A 146 -1.69 -4.16 -8.43
C ARG A 146 -1.59 -3.03 -7.41
N GLU A 147 -0.45 -2.89 -6.74
CA GLU A 147 -0.20 -1.82 -5.76
C GLU A 147 -0.36 -0.43 -6.39
N VAL A 148 0.12 -0.21 -7.61
CA VAL A 148 -0.02 1.06 -8.31
C VAL A 148 -1.48 1.39 -8.62
N VAL A 149 -2.26 0.40 -9.09
CA VAL A 149 -3.69 0.60 -9.35
C VAL A 149 -4.44 0.91 -8.06
N MET A 150 -4.14 0.20 -6.98
CA MET A 150 -4.75 0.46 -5.66
C MET A 150 -4.35 1.83 -5.11
N ALA A 151 -3.09 2.24 -5.29
CA ALA A 151 -2.61 3.57 -4.90
C ALA A 151 -3.32 4.68 -5.68
N GLN A 152 -3.51 4.51 -6.99
CA GLN A 152 -4.25 5.46 -7.81
C GLN A 152 -5.72 5.55 -7.38
N THR A 153 -6.37 4.40 -7.17
CA THR A 153 -7.76 4.35 -6.69
C THR A 153 -7.92 5.07 -5.35
N SER A 154 -7.04 4.78 -4.38
CA SER A 154 -7.06 5.46 -3.08
C SER A 154 -6.83 6.96 -3.20
N PHE A 155 -5.90 7.39 -4.06
CA PHE A 155 -5.64 8.80 -4.31
C PHE A 155 -6.88 9.52 -4.86
N ASP A 156 -7.56 8.92 -5.83
CA ASP A 156 -8.76 9.48 -6.46
C ASP A 156 -9.94 9.55 -5.47
N GLU A 157 -10.15 8.50 -4.68
CA GLU A 157 -11.20 8.46 -3.65
C GLU A 157 -10.96 9.46 -2.51
N LEU A 158 -9.70 9.61 -2.06
CA LEU A 158 -9.35 10.63 -1.05
C LEU A 158 -9.47 12.05 -1.62
N SER A 159 -9.18 12.24 -2.91
CA SER A 159 -9.39 13.53 -3.59
C SER A 159 -10.87 13.87 -3.67
N ASP A 160 -11.73 12.90 -4.03
CA ASP A 160 -13.19 13.06 -4.04
C ASP A 160 -13.72 13.37 -2.63
N PHE A 161 -13.23 12.66 -1.60
CA PHE A 161 -13.55 12.96 -0.21
C PHE A 161 -13.24 14.41 0.18
N ILE A 162 -12.03 14.90 -0.11
CA ILE A 162 -11.62 16.28 0.24
C ILE A 162 -12.46 17.30 -0.50
N SER A 163 -12.77 17.04 -1.78
CA SER A 163 -13.62 17.92 -2.59
C SER A 163 -15.03 18.05 -2.03
N ARG A 164 -15.65 16.94 -1.61
CA ARG A 164 -17.03 16.90 -1.07
C ARG A 164 -17.13 17.39 0.37
N TYR A 165 -16.11 17.13 1.18
CA TYR A 165 -16.10 17.38 2.63
C TYR A 165 -14.89 18.20 3.08
N PRO A 166 -14.65 19.41 2.52
CA PRO A 166 -13.43 20.19 2.76
C PRO A 166 -13.21 20.58 4.23
N ASN A 167 -14.28 20.64 5.02
CA ASN A 167 -14.23 21.01 6.44
C ASN A 167 -14.22 19.78 7.38
N SER A 168 -14.09 18.56 6.85
CA SER A 168 -14.04 17.36 7.68
C SER A 168 -12.75 17.33 8.51
N LYS A 169 -12.85 16.88 9.76
CA LYS A 169 -11.71 16.67 10.66
C LYS A 169 -10.68 15.66 10.11
N TYR A 170 -11.06 14.84 9.14
CA TYR A 170 -10.19 13.83 8.53
C TYR A 170 -9.38 14.38 7.34
N VAL A 171 -9.66 15.60 6.86
CA VAL A 171 -8.97 16.20 5.71
C VAL A 171 -7.46 16.31 5.91
N PRO A 172 -6.91 16.73 7.07
CA PRO A 172 -5.47 16.80 7.27
C PRO A 172 -4.79 15.43 7.08
N HIS A 173 -5.37 14.37 7.64
CA HIS A 173 -4.83 13.01 7.49
C HIS A 173 -4.96 12.50 6.05
N ALA A 174 -6.10 12.74 5.40
CA ALA A 174 -6.30 12.39 3.98
C ALA A 174 -5.25 13.04 3.08
N LYS A 175 -4.93 14.33 3.30
CA LYS A 175 -3.88 15.05 2.56
C LYS A 175 -2.50 14.42 2.76
N GLN A 176 -2.14 14.06 3.99
CA GLN A 176 -0.87 13.37 4.26
C GLN A 176 -0.80 12.03 3.52
N ARG A 177 -1.89 11.27 3.54
CA ARG A 177 -1.97 10.00 2.81
C ARG A 177 -1.83 10.20 1.31
N MET A 178 -2.47 11.23 0.75
CA MET A 178 -2.35 11.58 -0.67
C MET A 178 -0.93 11.97 -1.07
N ILE A 179 -0.17 12.68 -0.21
CA ILE A 179 1.24 12.97 -0.48
C ILE A 179 2.04 11.67 -0.57
N TYR A 180 1.84 10.74 0.35
CA TYR A 180 2.47 9.43 0.31
C TYR A 180 2.15 8.67 -0.99
N LEU A 181 0.86 8.57 -1.35
CA LEU A 181 0.42 7.89 -2.57
C LEU A 181 0.99 8.54 -3.83
N LYS A 182 1.02 9.88 -3.88
CA LYS A 182 1.60 10.64 -4.98
C LYS A 182 3.09 10.34 -5.16
N ASN A 183 3.85 10.27 -4.08
CA ASN A 183 5.27 9.92 -4.12
C ASN A 183 5.48 8.48 -4.63
N LEU A 184 4.65 7.54 -4.18
CA LEU A 184 4.68 6.15 -4.62
C LEU A 184 4.38 6.02 -6.13
N LEU A 185 3.36 6.71 -6.61
CA LEU A 185 3.00 6.75 -8.03
C LEU A 185 4.13 7.36 -8.88
N ALA A 186 4.73 8.48 -8.42
CA ALA A 186 5.85 9.10 -9.11
C ALA A 186 7.08 8.19 -9.16
N GLU A 187 7.37 7.48 -8.08
CA GLU A 187 8.47 6.51 -8.04
C GLU A 187 8.27 5.38 -9.06
N HIS A 188 7.06 4.84 -9.14
CA HIS A 188 6.73 3.83 -10.15
C HIS A 188 6.95 4.35 -11.58
N GLU A 189 6.49 5.56 -11.89
CA GLU A 189 6.64 6.15 -13.23
C GLU A 189 8.13 6.34 -13.59
N ILE A 190 8.98 6.76 -12.65
CA ILE A 190 10.42 6.85 -12.86
C ILE A 190 11.04 5.48 -13.10
N TYR A 191 10.65 4.47 -12.31
CA TYR A 191 11.11 3.09 -12.53
C TYR A 191 10.78 2.58 -13.95
N VAL A 192 9.55 2.86 -14.42
CA VAL A 192 9.13 2.49 -15.78
C VAL A 192 9.88 3.31 -16.84
N ALA A 193 10.13 4.60 -16.61
CA ALA A 193 10.91 5.44 -17.50
C ALA A 193 12.35 4.93 -17.65
N ASP A 194 13.02 4.60 -16.55
CA ASP A 194 14.36 4.00 -16.54
C ASP A 194 14.41 2.69 -17.31
N PHE A 195 13.39 1.84 -17.16
CA PHE A 195 13.27 0.61 -17.92
C PHE A 195 13.23 0.87 -19.43
N TYR A 196 12.46 1.88 -19.87
CA TYR A 196 12.41 2.28 -21.29
C TYR A 196 13.71 2.90 -21.77
N MET A 197 14.39 3.71 -20.94
CA MET A 197 15.70 4.26 -21.25
C MET A 197 16.72 3.16 -21.52
N LYS A 198 16.78 2.15 -20.64
CA LYS A 198 17.69 0.99 -20.77
C LYS A 198 17.42 0.17 -22.04
N ARG A 199 16.20 0.19 -22.56
CA ARG A 199 15.80 -0.51 -23.80
C ARG A 199 15.91 0.35 -25.08
N GLY A 200 16.35 1.60 -24.99
CA GLY A 200 16.43 2.50 -26.14
C GLY A 200 15.06 3.04 -26.59
N ALA A 201 13.99 2.80 -25.82
CA ALA A 201 12.65 3.29 -26.11
C ALA A 201 12.46 4.72 -25.58
N TYR A 202 13.28 5.65 -26.04
CA TYR A 202 13.40 7.00 -25.49
C TYR A 202 12.10 7.81 -25.52
N LEU A 203 11.29 7.67 -26.56
CA LEU A 203 9.98 8.36 -26.62
C LEU A 203 9.01 7.87 -25.54
N ALA A 204 9.05 6.58 -25.21
CA ALA A 204 8.24 6.03 -24.13
C ALA A 204 8.73 6.52 -22.77
N ALA A 205 10.05 6.59 -22.55
CA ALA A 205 10.65 7.16 -21.34
C ALA A 205 10.27 8.63 -21.15
N ILE A 206 10.34 9.44 -22.22
CA ILE A 206 9.91 10.83 -22.23
C ILE A 206 8.44 10.95 -21.79
N GLY A 207 7.55 10.09 -22.31
CA GLY A 207 6.14 10.09 -21.92
C GLY A 207 5.93 9.86 -20.42
N ARG A 208 6.67 8.91 -19.82
CA ARG A 208 6.61 8.63 -18.39
C ARG A 208 7.18 9.77 -17.55
N ALA A 209 8.33 10.30 -17.91
CA ALA A 209 8.95 11.44 -17.23
C ALA A 209 8.06 12.69 -17.28
N LYS A 210 7.45 13.00 -18.42
CA LYS A 210 6.48 14.09 -18.55
C LYS A 210 5.27 13.89 -17.66
N TYR A 211 4.75 12.68 -17.58
CA TYR A 211 3.61 12.38 -16.69
C TYR A 211 3.91 12.73 -15.23
N VAL A 212 5.13 12.44 -14.74
CA VAL A 212 5.54 12.84 -13.38
C VAL A 212 5.52 14.36 -13.22
N ILE A 213 6.06 15.10 -14.18
CA ILE A 213 6.16 16.57 -14.10
C ILE A 213 4.77 17.22 -14.16
N GLU A 214 3.88 16.73 -15.03
CA GLU A 214 2.58 17.31 -15.29
C GLU A 214 1.51 16.92 -14.27
N HIS A 215 1.50 15.65 -13.82
CA HIS A 215 0.43 15.11 -12.98
C HIS A 215 0.86 14.84 -11.53
N LEU A 216 2.16 14.62 -11.31
CA LEU A 216 2.72 14.31 -9.99
C LEU A 216 3.81 15.34 -9.56
N PRO A 217 3.59 16.65 -9.76
CA PRO A 217 4.60 17.67 -9.45
C PRO A 217 4.86 17.74 -7.94
N ASN A 218 6.01 18.33 -7.58
CA ASN A 218 6.45 18.50 -6.18
C ASN A 218 6.63 17.16 -5.43
N THR A 219 7.06 16.12 -6.14
CA THR A 219 7.50 14.86 -5.55
C THR A 219 9.02 14.79 -5.55
N PRO A 220 9.65 13.97 -4.69
CA PRO A 220 11.10 13.72 -4.74
C PRO A 220 11.59 13.19 -6.08
N GLN A 221 10.67 12.68 -6.91
CA GLN A 221 10.97 12.10 -8.22
C GLN A 221 11.01 13.13 -9.35
N THR A 222 10.56 14.35 -9.11
CA THR A 222 10.53 15.40 -10.15
C THR A 222 11.92 15.71 -10.75
N PRO A 223 13.02 15.87 -9.98
CA PRO A 223 14.34 16.08 -10.56
C PRO A 223 14.85 14.87 -11.38
N TYR A 224 14.50 13.63 -10.97
CA TYR A 224 14.80 12.44 -11.76
C TYR A 224 14.03 12.41 -13.09
N ALA A 225 12.77 12.83 -13.10
CA ALA A 225 12.01 12.97 -14.33
C ALA A 225 12.66 13.97 -15.29
N LEU A 226 13.08 15.13 -14.78
CA LEU A 226 13.79 16.14 -15.57
C LEU A 226 15.13 15.62 -16.12
N SER A 227 15.91 14.86 -15.34
CA SER A 227 17.15 14.27 -15.80
C SER A 227 16.95 13.24 -16.91
N ILE A 228 15.89 12.42 -16.84
CA ILE A 228 15.52 11.50 -17.90
C ILE A 228 15.16 12.26 -19.19
N LEU A 229 14.44 13.39 -19.08
CA LEU A 229 14.15 14.22 -20.26
C LEU A 229 15.42 14.80 -20.88
N VAL A 230 16.34 15.33 -20.06
CA VAL A 230 17.62 15.89 -20.57
C VAL A 230 18.37 14.82 -21.34
N GLU A 231 18.50 13.62 -20.79
CA GLU A 231 19.24 12.52 -21.40
C GLU A 231 18.55 11.99 -22.67
N ALA A 232 17.23 11.73 -22.60
CA ALA A 232 16.48 11.22 -23.74
C ALA A 232 16.46 12.20 -24.92
N TYR A 233 16.32 13.50 -24.66
CA TYR A 233 16.39 14.54 -25.69
C TYR A 233 17.81 14.71 -26.26
N GLU A 234 18.85 14.52 -25.47
CA GLU A 234 20.24 14.51 -25.98
C GLU A 234 20.46 13.37 -26.98
N ILE A 235 20.02 12.15 -26.64
CA ILE A 235 20.16 10.98 -27.50
C ILE A 235 19.36 11.14 -28.80
N LEU A 236 18.20 11.80 -28.75
CA LEU A 236 17.33 12.04 -29.92
C LEU A 236 17.72 13.30 -30.72
N ASP A 237 18.79 14.02 -30.33
CA ASP A 237 19.24 15.30 -30.90
C ASP A 237 18.17 16.42 -30.86
N TYR A 238 17.31 16.41 -29.83
CA TYR A 238 16.31 17.46 -29.60
C TYR A 238 16.87 18.60 -28.72
N LYS A 239 17.79 19.39 -29.27
CA LYS A 239 18.62 20.36 -28.55
C LYS A 239 17.83 21.40 -27.74
N GLU A 240 16.77 21.95 -28.31
CA GLU A 240 15.94 22.97 -27.64
C GLU A 240 15.19 22.39 -26.42
N LEU A 241 14.60 21.19 -26.56
CA LEU A 241 13.90 20.53 -25.47
C LEU A 241 14.85 20.08 -24.36
N ARG A 242 16.03 19.60 -24.75
CA ARG A 242 17.11 19.29 -23.80
C ARG A 242 17.49 20.51 -22.97
N GLN A 243 17.79 21.64 -23.66
CA GLN A 243 18.22 22.86 -22.97
C GLN A 243 17.12 23.40 -22.05
N THR A 244 15.87 23.36 -22.50
CA THR A 244 14.74 23.76 -21.66
C THR A 244 14.62 22.91 -20.40
N SER A 245 14.70 21.56 -20.54
CA SER A 245 14.64 20.65 -19.41
C SER A 245 15.80 20.83 -18.44
N LEU A 246 17.02 21.07 -18.96
CA LEU A 246 18.19 21.35 -18.16
C LEU A 246 18.06 22.66 -17.36
N ASN A 247 17.61 23.72 -18.00
CA ASN A 247 17.40 25.01 -17.34
C ASN A 247 16.37 24.90 -16.20
N ILE A 248 15.29 24.11 -16.41
CA ILE A 248 14.27 23.87 -15.36
C ILE A 248 14.90 23.07 -14.20
N LEU A 249 15.69 22.05 -14.51
CA LEU A 249 16.36 21.22 -13.50
C LEU A 249 17.31 22.07 -12.64
N GLU A 250 18.22 22.82 -13.26
CA GLU A 250 19.21 23.65 -12.58
C GLU A 250 18.56 24.77 -11.76
N ALA A 251 17.50 25.40 -12.29
CA ALA A 251 16.82 26.48 -11.59
C ALA A 251 16.03 26.04 -10.36
N ASN A 252 15.43 24.84 -10.38
CA ASN A 252 14.57 24.37 -9.30
C ASN A 252 15.26 23.36 -8.36
N TYR A 253 16.31 22.69 -8.83
CA TYR A 253 17.02 21.63 -8.10
C TYR A 253 18.54 21.79 -8.24
N PRO A 254 19.13 22.91 -7.77
CA PRO A 254 20.56 23.22 -7.98
C PRO A 254 21.51 22.19 -7.36
N ASP A 255 21.07 21.53 -6.28
CA ASP A 255 21.86 20.51 -5.58
C ASP A 255 21.70 19.10 -6.22
N PHE A 256 20.86 18.94 -7.24
CA PHE A 256 20.66 17.66 -7.88
C PHE A 256 21.71 17.42 -8.98
N ASN A 257 22.61 16.47 -8.70
CA ASN A 257 23.62 16.09 -9.69
C ASN A 257 23.08 15.02 -10.65
N TYR A 258 22.59 15.43 -11.83
CA TYR A 258 22.05 14.53 -12.84
C TYR A 258 23.13 13.63 -13.47
N GLN A 259 24.42 14.00 -13.41
CA GLN A 259 25.55 13.22 -13.95
C GLN A 259 25.90 12.00 -13.08
N ASP A 260 25.54 12.05 -11.79
CA ASP A 260 25.68 10.92 -10.87
C ASP A 260 24.46 9.98 -10.86
N ASN A 261 23.47 10.24 -11.70
CA ASN A 261 22.31 9.36 -11.82
C ASN A 261 22.78 8.00 -12.34
N GLU A 262 22.56 6.93 -11.55
CA GLU A 262 23.06 5.58 -11.86
C GLU A 262 22.48 5.02 -13.16
N SER A 263 21.31 5.51 -13.62
CA SER A 263 20.77 5.18 -14.94
C SER A 263 21.75 5.53 -16.09
N VAL A 264 22.62 6.53 -15.89
CA VAL A 264 23.66 6.94 -16.84
C VAL A 264 24.90 6.06 -16.70
N LYS A 265 25.30 5.71 -15.47
CA LYS A 265 26.51 4.89 -15.20
C LYS A 265 26.34 3.42 -15.56
N ASP A 266 25.13 2.88 -15.44
CA ASP A 266 24.82 1.45 -15.67
C ASP A 266 24.71 1.10 -17.17
N ARG A 267 24.85 2.08 -18.07
CA ARG A 267 24.94 1.90 -19.53
C ARG A 267 26.32 1.55 -20.04
N SER A 268 27.23 1.13 -19.17
CA SER A 268 28.49 0.55 -19.63
C SER A 268 28.17 -0.58 -20.62
N TRP A 269 28.85 -0.57 -21.77
CA TRP A 269 28.73 -1.61 -22.80
C TRP A 269 28.83 -3.03 -22.23
N ALA A 270 29.49 -3.21 -21.09
CA ALA A 270 29.58 -4.47 -20.36
C ALA A 270 28.23 -4.96 -19.80
N ASN A 271 27.36 -4.07 -19.32
CA ASN A 271 26.03 -4.41 -18.82
C ASN A 271 25.04 -4.70 -19.95
N ILE A 272 25.22 -4.05 -21.11
CA ILE A 272 24.43 -4.35 -22.31
C ILE A 272 24.77 -5.75 -22.85
N LEU A 273 26.04 -6.14 -22.84
CA LEU A 273 26.51 -7.44 -23.30
C LEU A 273 26.13 -8.60 -22.36
N THR A 274 26.03 -8.36 -21.09
CA THR A 274 25.70 -9.38 -20.07
C THR A 274 24.21 -9.46 -19.73
N LEU A 275 23.33 -8.72 -20.46
CA LEU A 275 21.88 -8.67 -20.21
C LEU A 275 21.52 -8.33 -18.75
N GLY A 276 22.37 -7.57 -18.07
CA GLY A 276 22.16 -7.19 -16.67
C GLY A 276 22.47 -8.28 -15.65
N LEU A 277 23.04 -9.41 -16.06
CA LEU A 277 23.41 -10.51 -15.14
C LEU A 277 24.62 -10.20 -14.24
N MET A 278 25.38 -9.15 -14.54
CA MET A 278 26.53 -8.70 -13.73
C MET A 278 26.29 -7.39 -12.96
N GLY A 279 25.13 -6.77 -13.12
CA GLY A 279 24.72 -5.62 -12.34
C GLY A 279 24.27 -6.07 -10.94
N LYS A 280 25.21 -6.39 -10.09
CA LYS A 280 24.99 -6.47 -8.65
C LYS A 280 25.23 -5.07 -8.12
N ASP A 281 24.16 -4.36 -7.83
CA ASP A 281 24.19 -3.42 -6.69
C ASP A 281 22.77 -2.95 -6.42
N ASP A 282 22.33 -3.31 -5.22
CA ASP A 282 21.13 -2.81 -4.57
C ASP A 282 21.17 -1.27 -4.57
N VAL A 283 20.39 -0.66 -5.44
CA VAL A 283 20.13 0.80 -5.39
C VAL A 283 19.39 1.07 -4.09
N LYS A 284 20.14 1.34 -3.04
CA LYS A 284 19.63 1.93 -1.80
C LYS A 284 19.21 3.36 -2.12
N ARG A 285 17.99 3.53 -2.60
CA ARG A 285 17.36 4.86 -2.60
C ARG A 285 17.16 5.26 -1.15
N PRO A 286 17.56 6.50 -0.75
CA PRO A 286 17.21 6.98 0.58
C PRO A 286 15.69 7.01 0.67
N LEU A 287 15.14 6.19 1.55
CA LEU A 287 13.73 6.29 1.94
C LEU A 287 13.56 7.69 2.55
N PRO A 288 12.48 8.43 2.22
CA PRO A 288 12.19 9.65 2.93
C PRO A 288 12.08 9.32 4.41
N GLU A 289 12.83 10.05 5.24
CA GLU A 289 12.73 9.94 6.69
C GLU A 289 11.26 10.17 7.08
N THR A 290 10.68 9.20 7.72
CA THR A 290 9.34 9.33 8.29
C THR A 290 9.39 10.39 9.39
N PRO A 291 8.48 11.37 9.40
CA PRO A 291 8.42 12.38 10.44
C PRO A 291 8.11 11.78 11.81
#